data_b7fec04a881898d0e1e2ecf1d32070a9
#
_entry.id   b7fec04a881898d0e1e2ecf1d32070a9
#
_cell.length_a   1.000
_cell.length_b   1.000
_cell.length_c   1.000
_cell.angle_alpha   90.00
_cell.angle_beta   90.00
_cell.angle_gamma   90.00
#
_symmetry.space_group_name_H-M   'P 1'
#
loop_
_entity.id
_entity.type
_entity.pdbx_description
1 polymer ?
#
loop_
_entity_poly.entity_id
_entity_poly.type
_entity_poly.pdbx_seq_one_letter_code
_entity_poly.pdbx_strand_id
1 'polypeptide(L)'
;DFIDRLPPLEYGQWLGNAQRRDYNQNTGLEIHNCIELGGPFETIIDYPSYIDQLRRFCGEENSYIAGLFIDECILSVRRSGGHHPVHSGGYRGALRGAYHYKDGVFRAGQCNIIIAWSAIGPGDGPTMVIPGSHKSNFPHPLAGDYTKGDRMDDLPGAIPVYLNQGDALLFVDGLMHGGSSRTTAEGERRVTIYRYGPK
;
A
#
# COMPACT_ATOMS: atom_id res chain seq x y z
N ASP A 1 -18.42 7.68 -11.90
CA ASP A 1 -17.20 7.00 -11.47
C ASP A 1 -17.43 5.48 -11.45
N PHE A 2 -16.39 4.68 -11.76
CA PHE A 2 -16.48 3.22 -11.77
C PHE A 2 -16.76 2.67 -10.35
N ILE A 3 -16.09 3.23 -9.37
CA ILE A 3 -16.21 2.82 -7.96
C ILE A 3 -17.64 3.07 -7.44
N ASP A 4 -18.27 4.19 -7.83
CA ASP A 4 -19.63 4.53 -7.41
C ASP A 4 -20.71 3.59 -7.97
N ARG A 5 -20.38 2.84 -9.03
CA ARG A 5 -21.29 1.88 -9.66
C ARG A 5 -21.15 0.47 -9.11
N LEU A 6 -20.16 0.23 -8.25
CA LEU A 6 -20.04 -1.06 -7.59
C LEU A 6 -21.25 -1.30 -6.68
N PRO A 7 -21.80 -2.52 -6.67
CA PRO A 7 -22.91 -2.83 -5.77
C PRO A 7 -22.44 -2.71 -4.31
N PRO A 8 -23.32 -2.36 -3.38
CA PRO A 8 -23.00 -2.40 -1.97
C PRO A 8 -22.66 -3.83 -1.56
N LEU A 9 -21.53 -4.02 -0.89
CA LEU A 9 -21.08 -5.30 -0.40
C LEU A 9 -21.06 -5.31 1.12
N GLU A 10 -21.54 -6.39 1.73
CA GLU A 10 -21.36 -6.66 3.14
C GLU A 10 -19.98 -7.27 3.42
N TYR A 11 -19.50 -7.17 4.66
CA TYR A 11 -18.25 -7.79 5.07
C TYR A 11 -18.25 -9.30 4.80
N GLY A 12 -17.19 -9.77 4.14
CA GLY A 12 -17.05 -11.17 3.72
C GLY A 12 -17.77 -11.54 2.43
N GLN A 13 -18.61 -10.65 1.90
CA GLN A 13 -19.33 -10.92 0.65
C GLN A 13 -18.40 -10.88 -0.57
N TRP A 14 -18.68 -11.75 -1.53
CA TRP A 14 -17.99 -11.84 -2.81
C TRP A 14 -18.75 -11.14 -3.94
N LEU A 15 -18.00 -10.52 -4.83
CA LEU A 15 -18.45 -10.03 -6.14
C LEU A 15 -17.53 -10.64 -7.19
N GLY A 16 -17.98 -11.71 -7.85
CA GLY A 16 -17.09 -12.52 -8.67
C GLY A 16 -15.96 -13.11 -7.81
N ASN A 17 -14.71 -12.84 -8.18
CA ASN A 17 -13.51 -13.26 -7.45
C ASN A 17 -12.96 -12.16 -6.52
N ALA A 18 -13.59 -11.00 -6.46
CA ALA A 18 -13.26 -9.96 -5.51
C ALA A 18 -14.06 -10.12 -4.22
N GLN A 19 -13.45 -9.82 -3.09
CA GLN A 19 -14.10 -9.97 -1.77
C GLN A 19 -13.98 -8.72 -0.93
N ARG A 20 -15.08 -8.28 -0.31
CA ARG A 20 -15.00 -7.32 0.76
C ARG A 20 -14.42 -7.97 2.01
N ARG A 21 -13.19 -7.57 2.36
CA ARG A 21 -12.44 -8.11 3.48
C ARG A 21 -11.64 -6.99 4.13
N ASP A 22 -12.29 -6.20 4.97
CA ASP A 22 -11.66 -5.06 5.60
C ASP A 22 -10.64 -5.54 6.64
N TYR A 23 -9.43 -4.97 6.66
CA TYR A 23 -8.43 -5.24 7.71
C TYR A 23 -8.94 -4.80 9.08
N ASN A 24 -9.70 -3.72 9.09
CA ASN A 24 -10.39 -3.23 10.27
C ASN A 24 -11.79 -2.78 9.85
N GLN A 25 -12.82 -3.42 10.37
CA GLN A 25 -14.23 -3.16 10.02
C GLN A 25 -14.65 -1.70 10.24
N ASN A 26 -13.90 -0.95 11.04
CA ASN A 26 -14.17 0.45 11.33
C ASN A 26 -13.46 1.44 10.40
N THR A 27 -12.62 0.97 9.46
CA THR A 27 -11.79 1.85 8.61
C THR A 27 -12.41 2.23 7.29
N GLY A 28 -13.46 1.55 6.85
CA GLY A 28 -14.13 1.80 5.59
C GLY A 28 -14.41 0.54 4.80
N LEU A 29 -14.48 0.67 3.49
CA LEU A 29 -14.65 -0.42 2.55
C LEU A 29 -13.28 -0.83 2.01
N GLU A 30 -12.93 -2.10 2.12
CA GLU A 30 -11.77 -2.69 1.45
C GLU A 30 -12.22 -3.89 0.62
N ILE A 31 -11.90 -3.88 -0.67
CA ILE A 31 -12.19 -4.98 -1.60
C ILE A 31 -10.86 -5.57 -2.05
N HIS A 32 -10.59 -6.79 -1.62
CA HIS A 32 -9.45 -7.58 -2.04
C HIS A 32 -9.68 -8.19 -3.42
N ASN A 33 -8.60 -8.46 -4.15
CA ASN A 33 -8.62 -8.89 -5.55
C ASN A 33 -9.37 -7.90 -6.46
N CYS A 34 -9.19 -6.60 -6.22
CA CYS A 34 -9.92 -5.56 -6.96
C CYS A 34 -9.66 -5.59 -8.48
N ILE A 35 -8.59 -6.20 -8.95
CA ILE A 35 -8.34 -6.44 -10.38
C ILE A 35 -9.49 -7.23 -11.02
N GLU A 36 -10.06 -8.18 -10.31
CA GLU A 36 -11.17 -9.03 -10.77
C GLU A 36 -12.49 -8.24 -10.97
N LEU A 37 -12.54 -6.99 -10.53
CA LEU A 37 -13.65 -6.09 -10.85
C LEU A 37 -13.55 -5.52 -12.27
N GLY A 38 -12.41 -5.73 -12.95
CA GLY A 38 -12.18 -5.28 -14.33
C GLY A 38 -11.95 -3.77 -14.48
N GLY A 39 -12.11 -3.31 -15.73
CA GLY A 39 -12.07 -1.90 -16.06
C GLY A 39 -10.78 -1.18 -15.66
N PRO A 40 -10.87 -0.07 -14.90
CA PRO A 40 -9.69 0.71 -14.56
C PRO A 40 -8.67 -0.05 -13.71
N PHE A 41 -9.10 -1.07 -12.95
CA PHE A 41 -8.18 -1.85 -12.12
C PHE A 41 -7.27 -2.77 -12.92
N GLU A 42 -7.73 -3.27 -14.06
CA GLU A 42 -6.90 -4.04 -14.99
C GLU A 42 -5.91 -3.14 -15.74
N THR A 43 -6.35 -1.96 -16.16
CA THR A 43 -5.53 -1.05 -16.98
C THR A 43 -4.33 -0.47 -16.25
N ILE A 44 -4.30 -0.54 -14.93
CA ILE A 44 -3.20 -0.03 -14.10
C ILE A 44 -2.22 -1.13 -13.64
N ILE A 45 -2.37 -2.38 -14.09
CA ILE A 45 -1.48 -3.47 -13.68
C ILE A 45 -0.03 -3.21 -14.14
N ASP A 46 0.14 -2.78 -15.36
CA ASP A 46 1.46 -2.55 -15.99
C ASP A 46 1.60 -1.13 -16.54
N TYR A 47 1.01 -0.16 -15.85
CA TYR A 47 0.94 1.20 -16.33
C TYR A 47 2.34 1.80 -16.58
N PRO A 48 2.57 2.42 -17.75
CA PRO A 48 3.92 2.84 -18.19
C PRO A 48 4.66 3.78 -17.25
N SER A 49 3.93 4.58 -16.43
CA SER A 49 4.57 5.55 -15.55
C SER A 49 5.37 4.92 -14.40
N TYR A 50 5.13 3.66 -14.05
CA TYR A 50 5.78 3.03 -12.90
C TYR A 50 6.27 1.59 -13.11
N ILE A 51 5.84 0.89 -14.15
CA ILE A 51 6.18 -0.53 -14.31
C ILE A 51 7.69 -0.77 -14.42
N ASP A 52 8.42 0.12 -15.06
CA ASP A 52 9.87 -0.02 -15.20
C ASP A 52 10.60 0.19 -13.86
N GLN A 53 10.09 1.08 -13.01
CA GLN A 53 10.62 1.25 -11.65
C GLN A 53 10.37 0.00 -10.80
N LEU A 54 9.19 -0.61 -10.91
CA LEU A 54 8.89 -1.87 -10.23
C LEU A 54 9.84 -2.99 -10.67
N ARG A 55 10.09 -3.14 -11.97
CA ARG A 55 11.08 -4.09 -12.50
C ARG A 55 12.47 -3.84 -11.92
N ARG A 56 12.91 -2.59 -11.89
CA ARG A 56 14.22 -2.24 -11.31
C ARG A 56 14.33 -2.57 -9.85
N PHE A 57 13.28 -2.41 -9.07
CA PHE A 57 13.29 -2.63 -7.61
C PHE A 57 13.02 -4.09 -7.22
N CYS A 58 12.11 -4.76 -7.86
CA CYS A 58 11.81 -6.16 -7.59
C CYS A 58 12.65 -7.14 -8.41
N GLY A 59 13.32 -6.66 -9.43
CA GLY A 59 14.20 -7.47 -10.29
C GLY A 59 13.66 -7.60 -11.71
N GLU A 60 14.56 -7.37 -12.65
CA GLU A 60 14.34 -7.65 -14.05
C GLU A 60 14.40 -9.16 -14.30
N GLU A 61 13.74 -9.64 -15.34
CA GLU A 61 13.83 -11.04 -15.77
C GLU A 61 15.28 -11.47 -15.98
N ASN A 62 15.63 -12.59 -15.40
CA ASN A 62 16.95 -13.21 -15.53
C ASN A 62 16.84 -14.72 -15.20
N SER A 63 17.96 -15.42 -15.03
CA SER A 63 17.98 -16.86 -14.73
C SER A 63 17.33 -17.26 -13.38
N TYR A 64 17.06 -16.29 -12.52
CA TYR A 64 16.49 -16.53 -11.18
C TYR A 64 15.12 -15.86 -10.99
N ILE A 65 14.79 -14.87 -11.81
CA ILE A 65 13.55 -14.10 -11.73
C ILE A 65 12.83 -14.17 -13.07
N ALA A 66 11.63 -14.71 -13.08
CA ALA A 66 10.79 -14.88 -14.26
C ALA A 66 9.88 -13.67 -14.54
N GLY A 67 10.04 -12.59 -13.80
CA GLY A 67 9.25 -11.36 -13.94
C GLY A 67 8.64 -10.90 -12.61
N LEU A 68 7.55 -10.15 -12.71
CA LEU A 68 6.79 -9.66 -11.55
C LEU A 68 5.49 -10.45 -11.40
N PHE A 69 5.03 -10.58 -10.17
CA PHE A 69 3.65 -10.99 -9.87
C PHE A 69 3.01 -10.00 -8.91
N ILE A 70 1.67 -9.96 -8.91
CA ILE A 70 0.91 -9.21 -7.92
C ILE A 70 0.52 -10.16 -6.80
N ASP A 71 1.07 -9.90 -5.61
CA ASP A 71 0.79 -10.67 -4.39
C ASP A 71 -0.57 -10.29 -3.79
N GLU A 72 -0.89 -9.00 -3.83
CA GLU A 72 -2.14 -8.48 -3.30
C GLU A 72 -2.58 -7.22 -4.06
N CYS A 73 -3.89 -7.09 -4.25
CA CYS A 73 -4.49 -5.89 -4.80
C CYS A 73 -5.77 -5.54 -4.03
N ILE A 74 -5.85 -4.29 -3.58
CA ILE A 74 -6.92 -3.81 -2.69
C ILE A 74 -7.45 -2.47 -3.20
N LEU A 75 -8.77 -2.37 -3.34
CA LEU A 75 -9.47 -1.09 -3.38
C LEU A 75 -9.83 -0.69 -1.96
N SER A 76 -9.42 0.48 -1.51
CA SER A 76 -9.75 1.03 -0.19
C SER A 76 -10.49 2.35 -0.34
N VAL A 77 -11.69 2.41 0.26
CA VAL A 77 -12.54 3.60 0.33
C VAL A 77 -12.80 3.93 1.79
N ARG A 78 -12.34 5.10 2.25
CA ARG A 78 -12.49 5.52 3.64
C ARG A 78 -13.24 6.84 3.73
N ARG A 79 -14.34 6.84 4.52
CA ARG A 79 -15.19 8.03 4.73
C ARG A 79 -14.77 8.84 5.96
N SER A 80 -14.55 8.17 7.09
CA SER A 80 -14.19 8.85 8.34
C SER A 80 -13.43 7.90 9.26
N GLY A 81 -12.71 8.47 10.20
CA GLY A 81 -12.00 7.74 11.24
C GLY A 81 -10.97 6.75 10.71
N GLY A 82 -10.75 5.71 11.45
CA GLY A 82 -9.85 4.62 11.15
C GLY A 82 -8.40 5.06 10.96
N HIS A 83 -7.49 4.16 11.17
CA HIS A 83 -6.09 4.33 10.78
C HIS A 83 -5.57 2.96 10.36
N HIS A 84 -4.54 2.93 9.57
CA HIS A 84 -3.82 1.68 9.30
C HIS A 84 -2.60 1.65 10.23
N PRO A 85 -2.48 0.64 11.13
CA PRO A 85 -1.37 0.57 12.07
C PRO A 85 -0.02 0.60 11.36
N VAL A 86 0.98 1.10 12.08
CA VAL A 86 2.36 1.03 11.61
C VAL A 86 2.76 -0.42 11.40
N HIS A 87 3.43 -0.69 10.30
CA HIS A 87 3.93 -2.01 9.96
C HIS A 87 5.18 -1.91 9.08
N SER A 88 5.79 -3.07 8.80
CA SER A 88 7.04 -3.19 8.04
C SER A 88 8.24 -2.50 8.71
N GLY A 89 9.36 -2.36 8.04
CA GLY A 89 10.56 -1.75 8.58
C GLY A 89 11.33 -2.64 9.56
N GLY A 90 12.27 -3.43 9.09
CA GLY A 90 13.20 -4.17 9.95
C GLY A 90 12.62 -5.38 10.72
N TYR A 91 11.40 -5.80 10.43
CA TYR A 91 10.83 -7.01 11.03
C TYR A 91 11.60 -8.28 10.60
N ARG A 92 11.95 -9.09 11.58
CA ARG A 92 12.65 -10.36 11.33
C ARG A 92 11.75 -11.34 10.58
N GLY A 93 12.33 -12.01 9.56
CA GLY A 93 11.67 -13.11 8.86
C GLY A 93 10.68 -12.70 7.78
N ALA A 94 10.42 -11.43 7.58
CA ALA A 94 9.56 -10.96 6.48
C ALA A 94 10.37 -10.81 5.18
N LEU A 95 10.39 -11.84 4.34
CA LEU A 95 11.12 -11.82 3.06
C LEU A 95 10.65 -10.68 2.14
N ARG A 96 9.37 -10.35 2.18
CA ARG A 96 8.81 -9.23 1.42
C ARG A 96 9.41 -7.88 1.81
N GLY A 97 9.82 -7.71 3.08
CA GLY A 97 10.50 -6.51 3.56
C GLY A 97 12.01 -6.51 3.29
N ALA A 98 12.54 -7.53 2.59
CA ALA A 98 13.96 -7.61 2.32
C ALA A 98 14.46 -6.42 1.51
N TYR A 99 15.56 -5.84 1.98
CA TYR A 99 16.34 -4.83 1.28
C TYR A 99 17.71 -5.40 0.98
N HIS A 100 18.09 -5.38 -0.28
CA HIS A 100 19.41 -5.84 -0.70
C HIS A 100 20.06 -4.82 -1.61
N TYR A 101 21.27 -4.40 -1.26
CA TYR A 101 22.08 -3.53 -2.10
C TYR A 101 23.50 -4.12 -2.21
N LYS A 102 23.88 -4.50 -3.42
CA LYS A 102 25.20 -5.07 -3.69
C LYS A 102 25.64 -4.68 -5.10
N ASP A 103 26.92 -4.30 -5.24
CA ASP A 103 27.55 -3.98 -6.50
C ASP A 103 26.79 -2.92 -7.33
N GLY A 104 26.23 -1.93 -6.64
CA GLY A 104 25.44 -0.86 -7.28
C GLY A 104 23.99 -1.24 -7.61
N VAL A 105 23.59 -2.47 -7.35
CA VAL A 105 22.24 -2.97 -7.65
C VAL A 105 21.40 -3.05 -6.40
N PHE A 106 20.25 -2.41 -6.45
CA PHE A 106 19.20 -2.47 -5.42
C PHE A 106 18.15 -3.52 -5.77
N ARG A 107 17.70 -4.27 -4.75
CA ARG A 107 16.58 -5.21 -4.86
C ARG A 107 15.71 -5.15 -3.60
N ALA A 108 14.41 -5.25 -3.79
CA ALA A 108 13.41 -5.38 -2.74
C ALA A 108 12.64 -6.69 -2.90
N GLY A 109 12.22 -7.27 -1.79
CA GLY A 109 11.39 -8.47 -1.80
C GLY A 109 9.96 -8.19 -2.26
N GLN A 110 9.47 -6.96 -2.04
CA GLN A 110 8.14 -6.51 -2.50
C GLN A 110 8.13 -4.98 -2.63
N CYS A 111 7.39 -4.49 -3.61
CA CYS A 111 7.08 -3.07 -3.79
C CYS A 111 5.58 -2.85 -3.76
N ASN A 112 5.18 -1.79 -3.08
CA ASN A 112 3.80 -1.33 -3.04
C ASN A 112 3.64 -0.14 -3.97
N ILE A 113 2.51 -0.08 -4.66
CA ILE A 113 2.07 1.12 -5.36
C ILE A 113 0.67 1.49 -4.88
N ILE A 114 0.51 2.73 -4.43
CA ILE A 114 -0.78 3.29 -4.03
C ILE A 114 -1.18 4.31 -5.08
N ILE A 115 -2.31 4.09 -5.73
CA ILE A 115 -2.86 5.00 -6.74
C ILE A 115 -4.02 5.77 -6.12
N ALA A 116 -3.97 7.09 -6.16
CA ALA A 116 -4.96 7.98 -5.59
C ALA A 116 -6.10 8.26 -6.59
N TRP A 117 -7.31 7.76 -6.31
CA TRP A 117 -8.52 8.07 -7.06
C TRP A 117 -9.24 9.33 -6.57
N SER A 118 -8.83 9.85 -5.42
CA SER A 118 -9.20 11.16 -4.88
C SER A 118 -7.95 11.89 -4.41
N ALA A 119 -7.99 13.21 -4.32
CA ALA A 119 -6.92 13.96 -3.67
C ALA A 119 -6.82 13.55 -2.18
N ILE A 120 -5.61 13.52 -1.66
CA ILE A 120 -5.29 13.14 -0.27
C ILE A 120 -4.40 14.24 0.32
N GLY A 121 -5.00 15.12 1.08
CA GLY A 121 -4.35 16.23 1.78
C GLY A 121 -4.33 16.03 3.30
N PRO A 122 -4.01 17.11 4.03
CA PRO A 122 -4.10 17.12 5.49
C PRO A 122 -5.52 16.75 5.96
N GLY A 123 -5.61 15.79 6.89
CA GLY A 123 -6.89 15.31 7.41
C GLY A 123 -7.58 14.23 6.59
N ASP A 124 -7.13 13.94 5.36
CA ASP A 124 -7.73 12.91 4.52
C ASP A 124 -7.22 11.49 4.79
N GLY A 125 -6.46 11.31 5.83
CA GLY A 125 -5.87 10.01 6.19
C GLY A 125 -4.74 9.61 5.25
N PRO A 126 -3.70 10.44 5.05
CA PRO A 126 -2.58 10.15 4.18
C PRO A 126 -1.82 8.89 4.61
N THR A 127 -1.12 8.29 3.67
CA THR A 127 -0.09 7.30 4.00
C THR A 127 1.05 8.02 4.72
N MET A 128 1.46 7.44 5.85
CA MET A 128 2.58 7.90 6.65
C MET A 128 3.77 7.00 6.43
N VAL A 129 4.96 7.55 6.31
CA VAL A 129 6.19 6.80 6.09
C VAL A 129 7.33 7.32 6.97
N ILE A 130 8.29 6.44 7.32
CA ILE A 130 9.58 6.86 7.88
C ILE A 130 10.64 6.71 6.80
N PRO A 131 11.08 7.81 6.17
CA PRO A 131 12.07 7.76 5.09
C PRO A 131 13.37 7.06 5.52
N GLY A 132 13.85 6.15 4.67
CA GLY A 132 15.09 5.42 4.92
C GLY A 132 14.96 4.18 5.83
N SER A 133 13.83 3.97 6.49
CA SER A 133 13.62 2.84 7.43
C SER A 133 13.77 1.46 6.77
N HIS A 134 13.55 1.34 5.45
CA HIS A 134 13.75 0.11 4.70
C HIS A 134 15.23 -0.34 4.67
N LYS A 135 16.18 0.54 4.98
CA LYS A 135 17.62 0.24 5.05
C LYS A 135 18.06 -0.18 6.45
N SER A 136 17.17 -0.13 7.43
CA SER A 136 17.46 -0.51 8.79
C SER A 136 17.51 -2.03 8.93
N ASN A 137 18.55 -2.54 9.60
CA ASN A 137 18.68 -3.95 9.97
C ASN A 137 18.05 -4.27 11.34
N PHE A 138 17.40 -3.30 11.96
CA PHE A 138 16.73 -3.42 13.25
C PHE A 138 15.39 -2.67 13.21
N PRO A 139 14.41 -3.11 14.01
CA PRO A 139 13.13 -2.42 14.11
C PRO A 139 13.33 -1.01 14.68
N HIS A 140 12.43 -0.11 14.35
CA HIS A 140 12.42 1.22 14.95
C HIS A 140 12.37 1.10 16.49
N PRO A 141 13.13 1.91 17.25
CA PRO A 141 13.21 1.79 18.72
C PRO A 141 11.86 1.83 19.44
N LEU A 142 10.88 2.53 18.86
CA LEU A 142 9.51 2.64 19.39
C LEU A 142 8.50 1.71 18.67
N ALA A 143 8.95 0.83 17.77
CA ALA A 143 8.03 -0.05 17.03
C ALA A 143 7.23 -0.99 17.94
N GLY A 144 7.79 -1.39 19.07
CA GLY A 144 7.10 -2.23 20.05
C GLY A 144 5.83 -1.59 20.61
N ASP A 145 5.81 -0.29 20.73
CA ASP A 145 4.67 0.47 21.23
C ASP A 145 3.63 0.76 20.13
N TYR A 146 4.09 0.96 18.91
CA TYR A 146 3.25 1.34 17.77
C TYR A 146 2.67 0.15 16.99
N THR A 147 3.29 -1.03 17.05
CA THR A 147 2.79 -2.23 16.34
C THR A 147 1.54 -2.86 16.96
N LYS A 148 1.11 -2.41 18.12
CA LYS A 148 -0.10 -2.90 18.81
C LYS A 148 -1.38 -2.16 18.41
N GLY A 149 -1.42 -1.60 17.22
CA GLY A 149 -2.53 -0.82 16.72
C GLY A 149 -2.31 0.70 16.82
N ASP A 150 -1.10 1.12 17.18
CA ASP A 150 -0.78 2.52 17.39
C ASP A 150 -0.63 3.29 16.08
N ARG A 151 -0.80 4.60 16.18
CA ARG A 151 -0.88 5.51 15.05
C ARG A 151 0.52 5.98 14.66
N MET A 152 0.78 6.03 13.35
CA MET A 152 2.01 6.63 12.84
C MET A 152 2.10 8.14 13.04
N ASP A 153 0.98 8.81 13.24
CA ASP A 153 0.94 10.26 13.45
C ASP A 153 1.85 10.73 14.61
N ASP A 154 1.99 9.90 15.63
CA ASP A 154 2.77 10.22 16.83
C ASP A 154 4.20 9.63 16.81
N LEU A 155 4.56 8.90 15.74
CA LEU A 155 5.85 8.23 15.66
C LEU A 155 6.95 9.21 15.19
N PRO A 156 8.02 9.40 15.97
CA PRO A 156 9.13 10.25 15.55
C PRO A 156 9.72 9.86 14.20
N GLY A 157 9.88 10.85 13.33
CA GLY A 157 10.40 10.64 11.97
C GLY A 157 9.34 10.23 10.93
N ALA A 158 8.11 9.99 11.33
CA ALA A 158 7.03 9.76 10.40
C ALA A 158 6.60 11.07 9.70
N ILE A 159 6.43 10.98 8.39
CA ILE A 159 5.94 12.10 7.57
C ILE A 159 4.73 11.67 6.74
N PRO A 160 3.74 12.55 6.52
CA PRO A 160 2.64 12.29 5.62
C PRO A 160 3.06 12.39 4.16
N VAL A 161 2.47 11.56 3.32
CA VAL A 161 2.59 11.64 1.86
C VAL A 161 1.24 12.10 1.30
N TYR A 162 1.23 13.33 0.81
CA TYR A 162 0.04 13.91 0.17
C TYR A 162 0.06 13.60 -1.33
N LEU A 163 -1.11 13.33 -1.90
CA LEU A 163 -1.27 12.93 -3.30
C LEU A 163 -2.40 13.74 -3.95
N ASN A 164 -2.18 14.18 -5.18
CA ASN A 164 -3.27 14.63 -6.01
C ASN A 164 -4.03 13.42 -6.59
N GLN A 165 -5.25 13.66 -7.05
CA GLN A 165 -5.96 12.64 -7.82
C GLN A 165 -5.17 12.26 -9.07
N GLY A 166 -4.94 10.95 -9.26
CA GLY A 166 -4.15 10.40 -10.35
C GLY A 166 -2.67 10.19 -10.02
N ASP A 167 -2.18 10.71 -8.89
CA ASP A 167 -0.82 10.43 -8.44
C ASP A 167 -0.67 8.97 -7.99
N ALA A 168 0.55 8.46 -8.12
CA ALA A 168 0.94 7.14 -7.64
C ALA A 168 2.13 7.24 -6.68
N LEU A 169 1.99 6.65 -5.49
CA LEU A 169 3.07 6.49 -4.51
C LEU A 169 3.65 5.09 -4.61
N LEU A 170 4.93 5.00 -5.03
CA LEU A 170 5.68 3.75 -5.08
C LEU A 170 6.68 3.70 -3.91
N PHE A 171 6.68 2.59 -3.18
CA PHE A 171 7.64 2.34 -2.10
C PHE A 171 7.87 0.84 -1.91
N VAL A 172 9.04 0.50 -1.36
CA VAL A 172 9.37 -0.90 -1.01
C VAL A 172 8.68 -1.31 0.28
N ASP A 173 8.20 -2.54 0.37
CA ASP A 173 7.44 -3.03 1.54
C ASP A 173 8.25 -2.96 2.84
N GLY A 174 9.57 -3.02 2.76
CA GLY A 174 10.46 -2.83 3.91
C GLY A 174 10.45 -1.42 4.51
N LEU A 175 9.85 -0.43 3.84
CA LEU A 175 9.68 0.91 4.41
C LEU A 175 8.65 0.86 5.54
N MET A 176 9.00 1.37 6.72
CA MET A 176 8.03 1.52 7.81
C MET A 176 6.95 2.50 7.41
N HIS A 177 5.71 2.05 7.40
CA HIS A 177 4.58 2.83 6.94
C HIS A 177 3.28 2.47 7.66
N GLY A 178 2.27 3.28 7.43
CA GLY A 178 0.91 3.11 7.94
C GLY A 178 -0.02 4.16 7.33
N GLY A 179 -1.19 4.33 7.88
CA GLY A 179 -2.14 5.35 7.42
C GLY A 179 -2.69 6.15 8.57
N SER A 180 -2.69 7.48 8.45
CA SER A 180 -3.36 8.35 9.41
C SER A 180 -4.88 8.12 9.42
N SER A 181 -5.51 8.51 10.52
CA SER A 181 -6.97 8.60 10.57
C SER A 181 -7.47 9.69 9.64
N ARG A 182 -8.62 9.45 9.03
CA ARG A 182 -9.30 10.48 8.27
C ARG A 182 -10.18 11.32 9.20
N THR A 183 -9.91 12.61 9.25
CA THR A 183 -10.63 13.58 10.10
C THR A 183 -11.48 14.56 9.31
N THR A 184 -11.31 14.61 7.96
CA THR A 184 -12.15 15.41 7.08
C THR A 184 -13.59 14.88 7.10
N ALA A 185 -14.56 15.76 7.31
CA ALA A 185 -15.96 15.38 7.50
C ALA A 185 -16.63 14.95 6.18
N GLU A 186 -16.28 15.56 5.06
CA GLU A 186 -16.91 15.35 3.77
C GLU A 186 -15.99 14.61 2.79
N GLY A 187 -16.61 13.97 1.79
CA GLY A 187 -15.91 13.22 0.75
C GLY A 187 -15.34 11.89 1.24
N GLU A 188 -14.51 11.29 0.41
CA GLU A 188 -13.92 9.97 0.64
C GLU A 188 -12.46 9.95 0.19
N ARG A 189 -11.64 9.23 0.93
CA ARG A 189 -10.31 8.80 0.46
C ARG A 189 -10.47 7.52 -0.33
N ARG A 190 -10.10 7.54 -1.60
CA ARG A 190 -10.18 6.39 -2.51
C ARG A 190 -8.80 6.08 -3.07
N VAL A 191 -8.32 4.88 -2.84
CA VAL A 191 -7.04 4.39 -3.37
C VAL A 191 -7.15 2.94 -3.80
N THR A 192 -6.29 2.56 -4.74
CA THR A 192 -5.92 1.15 -4.94
C THR A 192 -4.50 0.93 -4.48
N ILE A 193 -4.25 -0.25 -3.92
CA ILE A 193 -2.93 -0.69 -3.47
C ILE A 193 -2.60 -1.97 -4.22
N TYR A 194 -1.48 -1.97 -4.97
CA TYR A 194 -0.97 -3.16 -5.63
C TYR A 194 0.40 -3.49 -5.06
N ARG A 195 0.60 -4.76 -4.69
CA ARG A 195 1.85 -5.27 -4.15
C ARG A 195 2.52 -6.17 -5.17
N TYR A 196 3.70 -5.78 -5.62
CA TYR A 196 4.47 -6.49 -6.61
C TYR A 196 5.68 -7.16 -5.98
N GLY A 197 5.86 -8.43 -6.32
CA GLY A 197 7.04 -9.20 -5.94
C GLY A 197 7.74 -9.81 -7.15
N PRO A 198 9.01 -10.25 -7.00
CA PRO A 198 9.71 -11.02 -8.01
C PRO A 198 9.12 -12.45 -8.08
N LYS A 199 8.87 -12.92 -9.30
CA LYS A 199 8.36 -14.27 -9.58
C LYS A 199 9.50 -15.24 -9.84
#